data_e8183dca1fcbbcda7fc6db2c4f1be3c3
#
_entry.id   e8183dca1fcbbcda7fc6db2c4f1be3c3
#
_cell.length_a   1.000
_cell.length_b   1.000
_cell.length_c   1.000
_cell.angle_alpha   90.00
_cell.angle_beta   90.00
_cell.angle_gamma   90.00
#
_symmetry.space_group_name_H-M   'P 1'
#
loop_
_entity.id
_entity.type
_entity.pdbx_description
1 polymer ?
#
loop_
_entity_poly.entity_id
_entity_poly.type
_entity_poly.pdbx_seq_one_letter_code
_entity_poly.pdbx_strand_id
1 'polypeptide(L)'
;THRRSSAASDVYKRQTIGGIIVDSGKFDWGKEPKKFPMLNEPDPSYHGIKYTEKFGPAAFIGCCRVVPLRETGACLSPNNAYLIMLGLESLGVRMERHCKNALALAKYLDGHESVKWVNYAALPNDKYHDVCKKITNGQASGIISFGIKGGKDSGAKFIDALQMILRVLSMGDAKSLACHPASTLHRQLTPEQKALAGVSEDLIRISVGIEHIDDIINDVEQAIQASKK
;
A
#
# COMPACT_ATOMS: atom_id res chain seq x y z
N THR A 1 12.50 8.13 6.83
CA THR A 1 11.34 7.21 6.87
C THR A 1 11.55 6.09 5.87
N HIS A 2 11.92 4.91 6.37
CA HIS A 2 12.02 3.70 5.57
C HIS A 2 10.60 3.26 5.19
N ARG A 3 10.12 3.65 4.02
CA ARG A 3 8.90 3.08 3.48
C ARG A 3 9.24 1.73 2.85
N ARG A 4 8.89 0.65 3.52
CA ARG A 4 8.81 -0.67 2.89
C ARG A 4 7.66 -0.61 1.88
N SER A 5 7.97 -0.58 0.58
CA SER A 5 6.94 -0.76 -0.44
C SER A 5 6.69 -2.25 -0.60
N SER A 6 5.58 -2.75 -0.08
CA SER A 6 5.15 -4.13 -0.30
C SER A 6 4.58 -4.33 -1.72
N ALA A 7 4.16 -3.26 -2.39
CA ALA A 7 3.51 -3.35 -3.70
C ALA A 7 4.43 -3.85 -4.82
N ALA A 8 5.73 -3.58 -4.77
CA ALA A 8 6.69 -4.10 -5.75
C ALA A 8 7.01 -5.59 -5.54
N SER A 9 6.76 -6.13 -4.35
CA SER A 9 7.00 -7.53 -4.01
C SER A 9 5.77 -8.42 -4.20
N ASP A 10 4.59 -7.83 -4.47
CA ASP A 10 3.33 -8.54 -4.59
C ASP A 10 2.98 -8.85 -6.05
N VAL A 11 3.95 -9.27 -6.87
CA VAL A 11 3.73 -9.52 -8.31
C VAL A 11 2.68 -10.62 -8.54
N TYR A 12 2.51 -11.52 -7.59
CA TYR A 12 1.42 -12.50 -7.56
C TYR A 12 1.20 -13.01 -6.14
N LYS A 13 0.28 -12.39 -5.37
CA LYS A 13 -0.14 -12.85 -4.04
C LYS A 13 1.01 -13.12 -3.06
N ARG A 14 2.06 -12.30 -3.09
CA ARG A 14 3.28 -12.41 -2.26
C ARG A 14 4.11 -13.67 -2.49
N GLN A 15 4.00 -14.29 -3.64
CA GLN A 15 4.79 -15.48 -3.98
C GLN A 15 6.21 -15.13 -4.45
N THR A 16 6.39 -13.92 -5.01
CA THR A 16 7.69 -13.40 -5.42
C THR A 16 8.12 -12.31 -4.45
N ILE A 17 9.05 -12.65 -3.57
CA ILE A 17 9.54 -11.72 -2.55
C ILE A 17 10.74 -10.99 -3.09
N GLY A 18 10.70 -9.67 -2.98
CA GLY A 18 11.79 -8.77 -3.28
C GLY A 18 11.72 -7.50 -2.44
N GLY A 19 12.72 -6.67 -2.55
CA GLY A 19 12.76 -5.38 -1.86
C GLY A 19 13.80 -4.47 -2.47
N ILE A 20 13.64 -3.17 -2.23
CA ILE A 20 14.57 -2.16 -2.67
C ILE A 20 14.77 -1.13 -1.57
N ILE A 21 16.02 -0.69 -1.39
CA ILE A 21 16.37 0.44 -0.55
C ILE A 21 16.86 1.54 -1.47
N VAL A 22 16.22 2.71 -1.40
CA VAL A 22 16.57 3.89 -2.19
C VAL A 22 16.97 5.01 -1.24
N ASP A 23 18.18 5.52 -1.44
CA ASP A 23 18.69 6.70 -0.75
C ASP A 23 18.91 7.83 -1.76
N SER A 24 18.42 9.02 -1.44
CA SER A 24 18.59 10.20 -2.30
C SER A 24 20.02 10.73 -2.35
N GLY A 25 20.87 10.32 -1.40
CA GLY A 25 22.22 10.88 -1.21
C GLY A 25 22.23 12.34 -0.73
N LYS A 26 21.07 12.91 -0.36
CA LYS A 26 20.95 14.33 0.05
C LYS A 26 20.93 14.51 1.57
N PHE A 27 20.76 13.44 2.33
CA PHE A 27 20.74 13.54 3.78
C PHE A 27 22.17 13.51 4.31
N ASP A 28 22.51 14.51 5.11
CA ASP A 28 23.81 14.58 5.79
C ASP A 28 23.83 13.68 7.03
N TRP A 29 24.32 12.46 6.86
CA TRP A 29 24.44 11.47 7.92
C TRP A 29 25.49 11.84 8.97
N GLY A 30 26.39 12.78 8.65
CA GLY A 30 27.42 13.29 9.56
C GLY A 30 26.96 14.44 10.46
N LYS A 31 25.81 15.06 10.17
CA LYS A 31 25.31 16.24 10.90
C LYS A 31 25.01 15.94 12.38
N GLU A 32 24.51 14.74 12.68
CA GLU A 32 24.17 14.30 14.04
C GLU A 32 24.81 12.93 14.33
N PRO A 33 26.14 12.85 14.50
CA PRO A 33 26.87 11.58 14.56
C PRO A 33 26.42 10.69 15.71
N LYS A 34 25.99 11.26 16.84
CA LYS A 34 25.45 10.52 18.00
C LYS A 34 24.12 9.82 17.72
N LYS A 35 23.34 10.30 16.75
CA LYS A 35 22.10 9.63 16.32
C LYS A 35 22.34 8.46 15.37
N PHE A 36 23.45 8.52 14.65
CA PHE A 36 23.81 7.53 13.64
C PHE A 36 25.23 6.97 13.90
N PRO A 37 25.47 6.37 15.09
CA PRO A 37 26.79 5.88 15.45
C PRO A 37 27.32 4.84 14.47
N MET A 38 26.43 3.96 13.96
CA MET A 38 26.79 2.93 12.98
C MET A 38 27.42 3.50 11.68
N LEU A 39 27.18 4.75 11.33
CA LEU A 39 27.75 5.40 10.14
C LEU A 39 28.95 6.29 10.46
N ASN A 40 29.08 6.74 11.71
CA ASN A 40 30.04 7.76 12.12
C ASN A 40 31.16 7.26 13.03
N GLU A 41 30.99 6.10 13.64
CA GLU A 41 32.03 5.45 14.45
C GLU A 41 32.84 4.45 13.61
N PRO A 42 34.10 4.14 13.99
CA PRO A 42 34.88 3.13 13.33
C PRO A 42 34.22 1.75 13.39
N ASP A 43 34.00 1.13 12.24
CA ASP A 43 33.43 -0.22 12.17
C ASP A 43 34.49 -1.28 12.38
N PRO A 44 34.53 -1.96 13.54
CA PRO A 44 35.55 -2.95 13.83
C PRO A 44 35.45 -4.20 12.93
N SER A 45 34.26 -4.44 12.35
CA SER A 45 34.02 -5.58 11.45
C SER A 45 34.55 -5.34 10.02
N TYR A 46 34.89 -4.08 9.69
CA TYR A 46 35.40 -3.73 8.37
C TYR A 46 36.51 -2.69 8.42
N HIS A 47 37.67 -3.12 8.89
CA HIS A 47 38.92 -2.35 8.90
C HIS A 47 38.87 -1.00 9.64
N GLY A 48 37.90 -0.80 10.54
CA GLY A 48 37.76 0.44 11.31
C GLY A 48 37.30 1.65 10.48
N ILE A 49 36.68 1.43 9.33
CA ILE A 49 36.21 2.57 8.51
C ILE A 49 35.03 3.27 9.18
N LYS A 50 34.94 4.58 8.93
CA LYS A 50 33.73 5.37 9.17
C LYS A 50 33.03 5.62 7.83
N TYR A 51 31.78 5.19 7.74
CA TYR A 51 31.05 5.21 6.46
C TYR A 51 30.83 6.62 5.92
N THR A 52 30.58 7.59 6.81
CA THR A 52 30.42 9.01 6.42
C THR A 52 31.70 9.60 5.85
N GLU A 53 32.86 9.25 6.39
CA GLU A 53 34.15 9.73 5.87
C GLU A 53 34.52 9.02 4.56
N LYS A 54 34.26 7.70 4.46
CA LYS A 54 34.68 6.90 3.29
C LYS A 54 33.76 7.06 2.08
N PHE A 55 32.45 7.16 2.30
CA PHE A 55 31.44 7.12 1.23
C PHE A 55 30.64 8.44 1.09
N GLY A 56 30.82 9.40 2.01
CA GLY A 56 30.11 10.68 1.95
C GLY A 56 28.60 10.53 1.78
N PRO A 57 28.02 11.10 0.70
CA PRO A 57 26.57 10.99 0.44
C PRO A 57 26.04 9.57 0.34
N ALA A 58 26.89 8.60 -0.01
CA ALA A 58 26.50 7.18 -0.12
C ALA A 58 26.78 6.38 1.16
N ALA A 59 27.04 7.03 2.30
CA ALA A 59 27.39 6.37 3.57
C ALA A 59 26.37 5.31 3.99
N PHE A 60 25.08 5.62 3.89
CA PHE A 60 24.02 4.67 4.28
C PHE A 60 23.99 3.43 3.37
N ILE A 61 24.03 3.62 2.06
CA ILE A 61 24.05 2.49 1.10
C ILE A 61 25.36 1.72 1.20
N GLY A 62 26.48 2.40 1.44
CA GLY A 62 27.77 1.76 1.71
C GLY A 62 27.70 0.85 2.94
N CYS A 63 27.17 1.34 4.04
CA CYS A 63 26.93 0.55 5.24
C CYS A 63 25.99 -0.64 4.99
N CYS A 64 24.88 -0.43 4.28
CA CYS A 64 23.95 -1.51 3.93
C CYS A 64 24.62 -2.65 3.17
N ARG A 65 25.57 -2.35 2.29
CA ARG A 65 26.33 -3.37 1.54
C ARG A 65 27.40 -4.05 2.38
N VAL A 66 28.07 -3.29 3.20
CA VAL A 66 29.20 -3.82 3.98
C VAL A 66 28.76 -4.62 5.18
N VAL A 67 27.69 -4.23 5.88
CA VAL A 67 27.24 -4.91 7.11
C VAL A 67 26.07 -5.87 6.81
N PRO A 68 24.82 -5.42 6.64
CA PRO A 68 23.71 -6.38 6.54
C PRO A 68 23.83 -7.34 5.36
N LEU A 69 24.24 -6.86 4.19
CA LEU A 69 24.35 -7.73 3.01
C LEU A 69 25.46 -8.76 3.17
N ARG A 70 26.63 -8.36 3.64
CA ARG A 70 27.77 -9.25 3.84
C ARG A 70 27.49 -10.31 4.91
N GLU A 71 26.89 -9.91 6.04
CA GLU A 71 26.68 -10.78 7.18
C GLU A 71 25.51 -11.75 7.00
N THR A 72 24.44 -11.31 6.36
CA THR A 72 23.25 -12.14 6.15
C THR A 72 23.25 -12.87 4.81
N GLY A 73 24.03 -12.41 3.83
CA GLY A 73 23.99 -12.92 2.46
C GLY A 73 22.66 -12.72 1.76
N ALA A 74 21.77 -11.87 2.31
CA ALA A 74 20.43 -11.64 1.80
C ALA A 74 20.45 -10.92 0.46
N CYS A 75 20.27 -11.64 -0.62
CA CYS A 75 20.16 -11.09 -1.97
C CYS A 75 18.88 -11.57 -2.67
N LEU A 76 18.41 -10.77 -3.62
CA LEU A 76 17.27 -11.13 -4.46
C LEU A 76 17.65 -12.30 -5.36
N SER A 77 16.84 -13.38 -5.36
CA SER A 77 17.09 -14.49 -6.27
C SER A 77 16.92 -14.05 -7.73
N PRO A 78 17.74 -14.59 -8.68
CA PRO A 78 17.60 -14.24 -10.09
C PRO A 78 16.20 -14.52 -10.66
N ASN A 79 15.56 -15.61 -10.23
CA ASN A 79 14.19 -15.93 -10.65
C ASN A 79 13.18 -14.89 -10.15
N ASN A 80 13.28 -14.44 -8.88
CA ASN A 80 12.43 -13.38 -8.36
C ASN A 80 12.70 -12.05 -9.08
N ALA A 81 13.95 -11.73 -9.38
CA ALA A 81 14.31 -10.55 -10.15
C ALA A 81 13.65 -10.56 -11.54
N TYR A 82 13.74 -11.69 -12.23
CA TYR A 82 13.10 -11.87 -13.54
C TYR A 82 11.58 -11.70 -13.49
N LEU A 83 10.90 -12.33 -12.51
CA LEU A 83 9.44 -12.22 -12.37
C LEU A 83 9.01 -10.79 -12.01
N ILE A 84 9.78 -10.08 -11.17
CA ILE A 84 9.51 -8.69 -10.84
C ILE A 84 9.69 -7.79 -12.06
N MET A 85 10.76 -7.98 -12.83
CA MET A 85 11.01 -7.23 -14.08
C MET A 85 9.88 -7.46 -15.08
N LEU A 86 9.46 -8.69 -15.28
CA LEU A 86 8.32 -9.01 -16.16
C LEU A 86 7.03 -8.33 -15.70
N GLY A 87 6.78 -8.30 -14.38
CA GLY A 87 5.64 -7.56 -13.80
C GLY A 87 5.71 -6.05 -13.99
N LEU A 88 6.92 -5.47 -14.07
CA LEU A 88 7.12 -4.03 -14.27
C LEU A 88 6.81 -3.58 -15.70
N GLU A 89 6.98 -4.46 -16.71
CA GLU A 89 6.74 -4.11 -18.11
C GLU A 89 5.31 -3.61 -18.36
N SER A 90 4.32 -4.19 -17.69
CA SER A 90 2.91 -3.81 -17.82
C SER A 90 2.42 -2.86 -16.70
N LEU A 91 3.30 -2.42 -15.78
CA LEU A 91 2.89 -1.66 -14.60
C LEU A 91 2.19 -0.35 -14.96
N GLY A 92 2.69 0.39 -15.95
CA GLY A 92 2.12 1.68 -16.36
C GLY A 92 0.67 1.55 -16.79
N VAL A 93 0.39 0.63 -17.74
CA VAL A 93 -0.98 0.41 -18.24
C VAL A 93 -1.92 -0.17 -17.18
N ARG A 94 -1.41 -1.03 -16.29
CA ARG A 94 -2.21 -1.56 -15.18
C ARG A 94 -2.57 -0.43 -14.20
N MET A 95 -1.60 0.41 -13.82
CA MET A 95 -1.85 1.51 -12.89
C MET A 95 -2.84 2.54 -13.45
N GLU A 96 -2.77 2.84 -14.74
CA GLU A 96 -3.76 3.70 -15.41
C GLU A 96 -5.17 3.10 -15.28
N ARG A 97 -5.32 1.80 -15.57
CA ARG A 97 -6.61 1.10 -15.45
C ARG A 97 -7.11 1.05 -14.02
N HIS A 98 -6.23 0.72 -13.04
CA HIS A 98 -6.57 0.73 -11.63
C HIS A 98 -7.09 2.10 -11.18
N CYS A 99 -6.39 3.17 -11.52
CA CYS A 99 -6.79 4.54 -11.15
C CYS A 99 -8.12 4.95 -11.80
N LYS A 100 -8.33 4.60 -13.07
CA LYS A 100 -9.56 4.88 -13.80
C LYS A 100 -10.75 4.15 -13.17
N ASN A 101 -10.62 2.85 -12.92
CA ASN A 101 -11.65 2.05 -12.28
C ASN A 101 -11.95 2.54 -10.86
N ALA A 102 -10.89 2.81 -10.08
CA ALA A 102 -11.04 3.29 -8.71
C ALA A 102 -11.74 4.63 -8.65
N LEU A 103 -11.43 5.57 -9.56
CA LEU A 103 -12.12 6.86 -9.60
C LEU A 103 -13.61 6.70 -9.96
N ALA A 104 -13.93 5.82 -10.91
CA ALA A 104 -15.32 5.57 -11.30
C ALA A 104 -16.11 4.94 -10.14
N LEU A 105 -15.55 3.92 -9.48
CA LEU A 105 -16.16 3.29 -8.30
C LEU A 105 -16.28 4.29 -7.14
N ALA A 106 -15.25 5.12 -6.88
CA ALA A 106 -15.32 6.12 -5.82
C ALA A 106 -16.42 7.14 -6.03
N LYS A 107 -16.60 7.63 -7.27
CA LYS A 107 -17.72 8.53 -7.63
C LYS A 107 -19.07 7.86 -7.43
N TYR A 108 -19.21 6.61 -7.81
CA TYR A 108 -20.42 5.83 -7.62
C TYR A 108 -20.76 5.72 -6.12
N LEU A 109 -19.79 5.35 -5.30
CA LEU A 109 -19.95 5.20 -3.85
C LEU A 109 -20.23 6.54 -3.14
N ASP A 110 -19.61 7.64 -3.58
CA ASP A 110 -19.79 8.98 -2.97
C ASP A 110 -21.21 9.49 -3.12
N GLY A 111 -21.89 9.11 -4.23
CA GLY A 111 -23.32 9.41 -4.46
C GLY A 111 -24.29 8.39 -3.90
N HIS A 112 -23.85 7.30 -3.28
CA HIS A 112 -24.73 6.18 -2.91
C HIS A 112 -25.35 6.36 -1.53
N GLU A 113 -26.69 6.24 -1.42
CA GLU A 113 -27.47 6.45 -0.18
C GLU A 113 -27.04 5.60 1.02
N SER A 114 -26.52 4.40 0.79
CA SER A 114 -26.07 3.46 1.85
C SER A 114 -24.63 3.67 2.27
N VAL A 115 -23.90 4.60 1.67
CA VAL A 115 -22.54 4.97 2.00
C VAL A 115 -22.53 6.23 2.86
N LYS A 116 -21.72 6.27 3.90
CA LYS A 116 -21.58 7.40 4.80
C LYS A 116 -20.48 8.36 4.37
N TRP A 117 -19.37 7.82 3.89
CA TRP A 117 -18.18 8.56 3.51
C TRP A 117 -17.33 7.72 2.55
N VAL A 118 -16.54 8.39 1.72
CA VAL A 118 -15.55 7.77 0.82
C VAL A 118 -14.24 8.51 0.97
N ASN A 119 -13.14 7.76 1.16
CA ASN A 119 -11.78 8.28 1.13
C ASN A 119 -11.12 7.85 -0.18
N TYR A 120 -10.93 8.80 -1.08
CA TYR A 120 -10.18 8.61 -2.31
C TYR A 120 -9.66 9.96 -2.81
N ALA A 121 -8.35 10.15 -2.80
CA ALA A 121 -7.71 11.45 -3.01
C ALA A 121 -7.97 12.09 -4.38
N ALA A 122 -8.50 11.36 -5.37
CA ALA A 122 -8.89 11.95 -6.65
C ALA A 122 -10.33 12.53 -6.65
N LEU A 123 -11.14 12.32 -5.59
CA LEU A 123 -12.42 12.98 -5.45
C LEU A 123 -12.23 14.47 -5.16
N PRO A 124 -13.05 15.38 -5.77
CA PRO A 124 -12.88 16.83 -5.59
C PRO A 124 -13.00 17.30 -4.14
N ASN A 125 -13.79 16.60 -3.33
CA ASN A 125 -14.03 16.95 -1.93
C ASN A 125 -13.06 16.28 -0.95
N ASP A 126 -12.11 15.46 -1.43
CA ASP A 126 -11.12 14.83 -0.56
C ASP A 126 -10.07 15.86 -0.11
N LYS A 127 -9.71 15.84 1.17
CA LYS A 127 -8.72 16.75 1.77
C LYS A 127 -7.33 16.70 1.12
N TYR A 128 -7.00 15.64 0.42
CA TYR A 128 -5.72 15.44 -0.26
C TYR A 128 -5.81 15.63 -1.77
N HIS A 129 -6.93 16.13 -2.31
CA HIS A 129 -7.15 16.27 -3.73
C HIS A 129 -6.07 17.09 -4.45
N ASP A 130 -5.72 18.26 -3.91
CA ASP A 130 -4.71 19.14 -4.48
C ASP A 130 -3.30 18.52 -4.41
N VAL A 131 -3.02 17.81 -3.30
CA VAL A 131 -1.75 17.08 -3.16
C VAL A 131 -1.67 15.94 -4.19
N CYS A 132 -2.76 15.21 -4.39
CA CYS A 132 -2.86 14.16 -5.41
C CYS A 132 -2.62 14.73 -6.81
N LYS A 133 -3.27 15.83 -7.17
CA LYS A 133 -3.02 16.53 -8.44
C LYS A 133 -1.55 16.90 -8.62
N LYS A 134 -0.94 17.48 -7.59
CA LYS A 134 0.45 17.97 -7.63
C LYS A 134 1.47 16.84 -7.76
N ILE A 135 1.28 15.73 -7.05
CA ILE A 135 2.29 14.67 -6.93
C ILE A 135 2.10 13.57 -7.97
N THR A 136 0.85 13.19 -8.27
CA THR A 136 0.53 12.03 -9.11
C THR A 136 -0.31 12.39 -10.33
N ASN A 137 -0.44 13.67 -10.66
CA ASN A 137 -1.28 14.16 -11.75
C ASN A 137 -2.74 13.66 -11.66
N GLY A 138 -3.26 13.56 -10.43
CA GLY A 138 -4.63 13.12 -10.16
C GLY A 138 -4.85 11.60 -10.13
N GLN A 139 -3.80 10.80 -10.28
CA GLN A 139 -3.87 9.34 -10.19
C GLN A 139 -3.72 8.88 -8.72
N ALA A 140 -4.83 8.59 -8.06
CA ALA A 140 -4.86 8.32 -6.61
C ALA A 140 -4.71 6.85 -6.21
N SER A 141 -4.15 6.02 -7.07
CA SER A 141 -4.03 4.55 -6.92
C SER A 141 -5.33 3.76 -7.11
N GLY A 142 -5.25 2.43 -6.93
CA GLY A 142 -6.40 1.52 -6.96
C GLY A 142 -7.05 1.27 -5.60
N ILE A 143 -6.64 1.97 -4.53
CA ILE A 143 -7.15 1.72 -3.18
C ILE A 143 -8.21 2.72 -2.80
N ILE A 144 -9.41 2.22 -2.46
CA ILE A 144 -10.54 3.00 -1.96
C ILE A 144 -10.87 2.51 -0.55
N SER A 145 -11.24 3.41 0.33
CA SER A 145 -11.92 3.07 1.58
C SER A 145 -13.21 3.88 1.72
N PHE A 146 -14.23 3.24 2.28
CA PHE A 146 -15.53 3.88 2.50
C PHE A 146 -16.22 3.27 3.71
N GLY A 147 -17.17 4.01 4.27
CA GLY A 147 -18.02 3.57 5.38
C GLY A 147 -19.41 3.20 4.90
N ILE A 148 -19.86 1.98 5.23
CA ILE A 148 -21.22 1.52 4.94
C ILE A 148 -22.17 1.82 6.10
N LYS A 149 -23.43 2.23 5.81
CA LYS A 149 -24.46 2.40 6.84
C LYS A 149 -24.82 1.04 7.43
N GLY A 150 -25.08 1.01 8.76
CA GLY A 150 -25.35 -0.23 9.50
C GLY A 150 -24.13 -0.80 10.25
N GLY A 151 -22.95 -0.15 10.11
CA GLY A 151 -21.78 -0.45 10.93
C GLY A 151 -21.14 -1.81 10.63
N LYS A 152 -20.64 -2.47 11.69
CA LYS A 152 -19.86 -3.71 11.59
C LYS A 152 -20.60 -4.85 10.91
N ASP A 153 -21.88 -5.05 11.26
CA ASP A 153 -22.64 -6.19 10.76
C ASP A 153 -22.95 -6.03 9.27
N SER A 154 -23.34 -4.82 8.85
CA SER A 154 -23.54 -4.54 7.43
C SER A 154 -22.22 -4.64 6.64
N GLY A 155 -21.10 -4.21 7.23
CA GLY A 155 -19.78 -4.38 6.63
C GLY A 155 -19.41 -5.86 6.42
N ALA A 156 -19.70 -6.72 7.40
CA ALA A 156 -19.46 -8.15 7.28
C ALA A 156 -20.36 -8.79 6.20
N LYS A 157 -21.68 -8.49 6.22
CA LYS A 157 -22.63 -8.97 5.21
C LYS A 157 -22.25 -8.51 3.79
N PHE A 158 -21.81 -7.24 3.64
CA PHE A 158 -21.31 -6.73 2.37
C PHE A 158 -20.16 -7.59 1.84
N ILE A 159 -19.14 -7.84 2.65
CA ILE A 159 -17.98 -8.65 2.23
C ILE A 159 -18.38 -10.09 1.88
N ASP A 160 -19.31 -10.67 2.64
CA ASP A 160 -19.75 -12.05 2.41
C ASP A 160 -20.63 -12.18 1.16
N ALA A 161 -21.31 -11.11 0.74
CA ALA A 161 -22.17 -11.07 -0.43
C ALA A 161 -21.43 -10.84 -1.76
N LEU A 162 -20.16 -10.40 -1.73
CA LEU A 162 -19.36 -10.21 -2.95
C LEU A 162 -19.19 -11.52 -3.71
N GLN A 163 -19.37 -11.48 -5.03
CA GLN A 163 -19.33 -12.65 -5.92
C GLN A 163 -18.08 -12.67 -6.80
N MET A 164 -17.70 -11.54 -7.37
CA MET A 164 -16.52 -11.40 -8.25
C MET A 164 -15.32 -10.87 -7.46
N ILE A 165 -15.52 -9.86 -6.63
CA ILE A 165 -14.46 -9.24 -5.83
C ILE A 165 -14.04 -10.21 -4.73
N LEU A 166 -12.77 -10.56 -4.70
CA LEU A 166 -12.25 -11.57 -3.78
C LEU A 166 -12.09 -11.01 -2.35
N ARG A 167 -12.51 -11.76 -1.35
CA ARG A 167 -12.27 -11.45 0.05
C ARG A 167 -10.82 -11.77 0.45
N VAL A 168 -9.93 -10.84 0.20
CA VAL A 168 -8.49 -10.98 0.45
C VAL A 168 -7.91 -9.68 1.00
N LEU A 169 -6.98 -9.79 1.96
CA LEU A 169 -6.34 -8.65 2.63
C LEU A 169 -5.25 -7.96 1.79
N SER A 170 -4.86 -8.51 0.65
CA SER A 170 -3.81 -7.99 -0.22
C SER A 170 -4.24 -6.71 -0.95
N MET A 171 -3.34 -6.12 -1.71
CA MET A 171 -3.60 -4.94 -2.52
C MET A 171 -2.69 -4.96 -3.76
N GLY A 172 -3.15 -4.30 -4.84
CA GLY A 172 -2.36 -4.17 -6.07
C GLY A 172 -2.43 -5.38 -7.01
N ASP A 173 -3.30 -6.34 -6.74
CA ASP A 173 -3.57 -7.46 -7.66
C ASP A 173 -4.34 -6.94 -8.88
N ALA A 174 -4.19 -7.60 -10.03
CA ALA A 174 -5.01 -7.36 -11.23
C ALA A 174 -6.50 -7.62 -10.97
N LYS A 175 -6.83 -8.48 -10.01
CA LYS A 175 -8.19 -8.72 -9.54
C LYS A 175 -8.59 -7.75 -8.45
N SER A 176 -9.87 -7.37 -8.43
CA SER A 176 -10.43 -6.60 -7.34
C SER A 176 -10.49 -7.41 -6.04
N LEU A 177 -10.03 -6.81 -4.95
CA LEU A 177 -9.96 -7.42 -3.62
C LEU A 177 -10.65 -6.54 -2.61
N ALA A 178 -11.34 -7.14 -1.63
CA ALA A 178 -12.00 -6.40 -0.57
C ALA A 178 -11.71 -7.00 0.82
N CYS A 179 -11.71 -6.14 1.82
CA CYS A 179 -11.67 -6.56 3.22
C CYS A 179 -12.44 -5.60 4.12
N HIS A 180 -12.87 -6.14 5.25
CA HIS A 180 -13.44 -5.38 6.38
C HIS A 180 -12.39 -5.33 7.50
N PRO A 181 -11.59 -4.27 7.61
CA PRO A 181 -10.43 -4.22 8.51
C PRO A 181 -10.76 -4.48 9.97
N ALA A 182 -11.90 -3.96 10.45
CA ALA A 182 -12.31 -4.11 11.85
C ALA A 182 -12.54 -5.56 12.29
N SER A 183 -13.03 -6.43 11.39
CA SER A 183 -13.25 -7.86 11.67
C SER A 183 -12.10 -8.77 11.27
N THR A 184 -11.11 -8.26 10.54
CA THR A 184 -10.00 -9.06 10.01
C THR A 184 -8.65 -8.58 10.54
N LEU A 185 -7.99 -7.65 9.85
CA LEU A 185 -6.63 -7.17 10.17
C LEU A 185 -6.50 -6.58 11.58
N HIS A 186 -7.55 -5.91 12.06
CA HIS A 186 -7.55 -5.18 13.32
C HIS A 186 -8.49 -5.80 14.36
N ARG A 187 -8.83 -7.09 14.17
CA ARG A 187 -9.73 -7.82 15.08
C ARG A 187 -9.22 -7.86 16.52
N GLN A 188 -7.89 -7.90 16.71
CA GLN A 188 -7.26 -8.02 18.02
C GLN A 188 -7.10 -6.67 18.74
N LEU A 189 -7.34 -5.53 18.04
CA LEU A 189 -7.21 -4.21 18.63
C LEU A 189 -8.42 -3.87 19.50
N THR A 190 -8.17 -3.13 20.60
CA THR A 190 -9.25 -2.54 21.40
C THR A 190 -9.97 -1.44 20.62
N PRO A 191 -11.19 -1.02 21.00
CA PRO A 191 -11.89 0.08 20.35
C PRO A 191 -11.05 1.38 20.29
N GLU A 192 -10.31 1.70 21.35
CA GLU A 192 -9.44 2.87 21.44
C GLU A 192 -8.27 2.77 20.47
N GLN A 193 -7.64 1.59 20.38
CA GLN A 193 -6.56 1.33 19.44
C GLN A 193 -7.03 1.39 17.99
N LYS A 194 -8.24 0.89 17.69
CA LYS A 194 -8.85 1.02 16.36
C LYS A 194 -9.10 2.49 16.01
N ALA A 195 -9.63 3.27 16.93
CA ALA A 195 -9.86 4.71 16.74
C ALA A 195 -8.55 5.46 16.44
N LEU A 196 -7.48 5.18 17.21
CA LEU A 196 -6.15 5.76 16.97
C LEU A 196 -5.57 5.33 15.61
N ALA A 197 -5.86 4.11 15.15
CA ALA A 197 -5.45 3.61 13.84
C ALA A 197 -6.34 4.11 12.69
N GLY A 198 -7.40 4.88 12.97
CA GLY A 198 -8.36 5.35 11.96
C GLY A 198 -9.24 4.24 11.38
N VAL A 199 -9.46 3.15 12.12
CA VAL A 199 -10.25 2.01 11.70
C VAL A 199 -11.61 2.06 12.38
N SER A 200 -12.62 2.56 11.66
CA SER A 200 -14.01 2.51 12.12
C SER A 200 -14.64 1.14 11.87
N GLU A 201 -15.69 0.83 12.62
CA GLU A 201 -16.40 -0.46 12.52
C GLU A 201 -17.17 -0.61 11.19
N ASP A 202 -17.43 0.48 10.47
CA ASP A 202 -18.09 0.51 9.17
C ASP A 202 -17.13 0.56 7.97
N LEU A 203 -15.80 0.57 8.22
CA LEU A 203 -14.78 0.71 7.21
C LEU A 203 -14.70 -0.53 6.30
N ILE A 204 -14.92 -0.31 5.01
CA ILE A 204 -14.60 -1.25 3.93
C ILE A 204 -13.39 -0.72 3.15
N ARG A 205 -12.45 -1.60 2.80
CA ARG A 205 -11.34 -1.29 1.90
C ARG A 205 -11.42 -2.16 0.66
N ILE A 206 -11.38 -1.53 -0.51
CA ILE A 206 -11.29 -2.22 -1.80
C ILE A 206 -9.97 -1.86 -2.48
N SER A 207 -9.24 -2.88 -2.94
CA SER A 207 -8.18 -2.75 -3.91
C SER A 207 -8.78 -3.06 -5.28
N VAL A 208 -9.09 -2.01 -6.02
CA VAL A 208 -9.78 -2.10 -7.30
C VAL A 208 -8.84 -2.66 -8.37
N GLY A 209 -9.27 -3.68 -9.07
CA GLY A 209 -8.53 -4.35 -10.14
C GLY A 209 -8.70 -3.71 -11.51
N ILE A 210 -8.36 -4.51 -12.54
CA ILE A 210 -8.40 -4.07 -13.94
C ILE A 210 -9.59 -4.65 -14.73
N GLU A 211 -10.53 -5.29 -14.05
CA GLU A 211 -11.76 -5.84 -14.64
C GLU A 211 -12.60 -4.75 -15.31
N HIS A 212 -13.67 -5.12 -15.99
CA HIS A 212 -14.60 -4.13 -16.53
C HIS A 212 -15.27 -3.37 -15.38
N ILE A 213 -15.36 -2.04 -15.50
CA ILE A 213 -15.84 -1.20 -14.40
C ILE A 213 -17.30 -1.49 -14.03
N ASP A 214 -18.13 -1.81 -15.01
CA ASP A 214 -19.55 -2.11 -14.76
C ASP A 214 -19.70 -3.41 -13.95
N ASP A 215 -18.83 -4.41 -14.16
CA ASP A 215 -18.84 -5.65 -13.38
C ASP A 215 -18.45 -5.36 -11.92
N ILE A 216 -17.44 -4.50 -11.71
CA ILE A 216 -17.03 -4.09 -10.37
C ILE A 216 -18.16 -3.35 -9.66
N ILE A 217 -18.82 -2.39 -10.33
CA ILE A 217 -19.93 -1.61 -9.77
C ILE A 217 -21.12 -2.52 -9.48
N ASN A 218 -21.48 -3.43 -10.40
CA ASN A 218 -22.59 -4.35 -10.23
C ASN A 218 -22.37 -5.29 -9.02
N ASP A 219 -21.14 -5.80 -8.84
CA ASP A 219 -20.82 -6.66 -7.69
C ASP A 219 -20.88 -5.88 -6.37
N VAL A 220 -20.39 -4.65 -6.35
CA VAL A 220 -20.49 -3.76 -5.17
C VAL A 220 -21.94 -3.40 -4.87
N GLU A 221 -22.75 -3.08 -5.87
CA GLU A 221 -24.15 -2.71 -5.69
C GLU A 221 -24.97 -3.88 -5.14
N GLN A 222 -24.85 -5.08 -5.72
CA GLN A 222 -25.60 -6.24 -5.21
C GLN A 222 -25.19 -6.58 -3.78
N ALA A 223 -23.91 -6.41 -3.42
CA ALA A 223 -23.42 -6.63 -2.06
C ALA A 223 -23.93 -5.57 -1.07
N ILE A 224 -24.04 -4.30 -1.50
CA ILE A 224 -24.67 -3.25 -0.68
C ILE A 224 -26.15 -3.59 -0.43
N GLN A 225 -26.90 -4.03 -1.44
CA GLN A 225 -28.31 -4.39 -1.27
C GLN A 225 -28.46 -5.60 -0.33
N ALA A 226 -27.59 -6.60 -0.43
CA ALA A 226 -27.59 -7.76 0.47
C ALA A 226 -27.27 -7.36 1.93
N SER A 227 -26.45 -6.35 2.15
CA SER A 227 -26.05 -5.86 3.48
C SER A 227 -27.16 -5.11 4.24
N LYS A 228 -28.23 -4.70 3.57
CA LYS A 228 -29.42 -4.03 4.17
C LYS A 228 -30.36 -5.00 4.88
N LYS A 229 -30.29 -6.28 4.53
CA LYS A 229 -31.10 -7.36 5.09
C LYS A 229 -30.43 -7.92 6.36
#